data_cfb329e81a48a4326e4b682e3704c220
#
_entry.id   cfb329e81a48a4326e4b682e3704c220
#
_cell.length_a   1.000
_cell.length_b   1.000
_cell.length_c   1.000
_cell.angle_alpha   90.00
_cell.angle_beta   90.00
_cell.angle_gamma   90.00
#
_symmetry.space_group_name_H-M   'P 1'
#
loop_
_entity.id
_entity.type
_entity.pdbx_description
1 polymer ?
#
loop_
_entity_poly.entity_id
_entity_poly.type
_entity_poly.pdbx_seq_one_letter_code
_entity_poly.pdbx_strand_id
1 'polypeptide(L)'
;MLSTRNKRIGTVVGAAIITAVALTGCAGNSSSDSAAAGSGSGTWAKTEGTLVFGATPDQAGSDSNNKPLEDYIAKETGYKVEYYPTSDYTALIAAAVAGKVDLMSSGALQYVMAQNKGAELSAVAATLTSADVTDPGYYSEAIVAKGSSITSLADAKGKTVCFVDPNSTSGFLFGLYQLKQAGLSVDSTGADANGNPTFADFTAYFAGAHDKSEQAVASKQCDLGFAEDSVVTPAVAKGEVTSINKQYVPGGPLSISTTLPDDVKTKLTSVLQGATLDAIKSSGVTLTDGFTKGYFGAQKEADDYYAPVRDLCSSIPAGKCAK
;
A
#
# COMPACT_ATOMS: atom_id res chain seq x y z
N MET A 1 34.72 -27.54 46.76
CA MET A 1 34.13 -27.34 48.11
C MET A 1 32.63 -27.24 47.94
N LEU A 2 32.00 -28.20 48.61
CA LEU A 2 30.55 -28.39 48.67
C LEU A 2 29.84 -27.22 49.38
N SER A 3 28.61 -26.91 49.01
CA SER A 3 27.54 -26.85 49.97
C SER A 3 26.18 -26.79 49.27
N THR A 4 25.50 -27.89 49.41
CA THR A 4 24.05 -28.12 49.22
C THR A 4 23.28 -27.55 50.40
N ARG A 5 22.06 -26.99 50.15
CA ARG A 5 20.97 -27.10 51.11
C ARG A 5 19.58 -27.04 50.52
N ASN A 6 18.86 -28.11 50.79
CA ASN A 6 17.48 -28.44 50.46
C ASN A 6 16.44 -27.75 51.37
N LYS A 7 15.17 -27.90 50.95
CA LYS A 7 13.86 -28.00 51.66
C LYS A 7 13.11 -26.66 51.76
N ARG A 8 11.79 -26.56 51.57
CA ARG A 8 10.69 -27.51 51.90
C ARG A 8 9.43 -27.20 51.10
N ILE A 9 8.66 -28.21 50.84
CA ILE A 9 7.28 -28.35 50.38
C ILE A 9 6.31 -27.71 51.37
N GLY A 10 5.27 -27.08 50.85
CA GLY A 10 4.10 -26.64 51.60
C GLY A 10 2.84 -26.70 50.71
N THR A 11 2.15 -27.84 50.79
CA THR A 11 0.81 -28.06 50.21
C THR A 11 -0.24 -27.43 51.16
N VAL A 12 -1.12 -26.60 50.65
CA VAL A 12 -2.36 -26.23 51.36
C VAL A 12 -3.54 -26.45 50.40
N VAL A 13 -4.35 -27.42 50.81
CA VAL A 13 -5.69 -27.73 50.32
C VAL A 13 -6.67 -26.81 51.04
N GLY A 14 -7.56 -26.17 50.35
CA GLY A 14 -8.61 -25.32 50.95
C GLY A 14 -9.86 -25.24 50.04
N ALA A 15 -10.92 -25.77 50.59
CA ALA A 15 -12.19 -26.19 50.03
C ALA A 15 -13.06 -25.11 49.36
N ALA A 16 -13.93 -25.61 48.50
CA ALA A 16 -15.03 -24.95 47.80
C ALA A 16 -16.09 -24.37 48.77
N ILE A 17 -16.64 -23.20 48.37
CA ILE A 17 -18.00 -22.82 48.79
C ILE A 17 -18.73 -22.27 47.55
N ILE A 18 -19.74 -23.01 47.14
CA ILE A 18 -20.75 -22.61 46.13
C ILE A 18 -21.80 -21.82 46.89
N THR A 19 -22.06 -20.60 46.50
CA THR A 19 -23.27 -19.85 46.90
C THR A 19 -24.04 -19.43 45.65
N ALA A 20 -25.13 -20.14 45.40
CA ALA A 20 -26.17 -19.78 44.49
C ALA A 20 -27.03 -18.67 45.11
N VAL A 21 -27.16 -17.54 44.42
CA VAL A 21 -28.19 -16.55 44.74
C VAL A 21 -29.10 -16.39 43.51
N ALA A 22 -30.29 -16.92 43.67
CA ALA A 22 -31.42 -16.64 42.81
C ALA A 22 -32.05 -15.29 43.22
N LEU A 23 -32.21 -14.36 42.29
CA LEU A 23 -33.04 -13.19 42.48
C LEU A 23 -34.04 -13.10 41.33
N THR A 24 -35.28 -13.28 41.72
CA THR A 24 -36.53 -13.08 40.96
C THR A 24 -36.83 -11.60 40.78
N GLY A 25 -37.18 -11.24 39.55
CA GLY A 25 -38.26 -10.38 39.13
C GLY A 25 -38.34 -8.91 39.53
N CYS A 26 -38.45 -8.06 38.51
CA CYS A 26 -39.52 -7.06 38.44
C CYS A 26 -39.67 -6.60 36.99
N ALA A 27 -40.89 -6.77 36.46
CA ALA A 27 -41.31 -6.21 35.18
C ALA A 27 -41.41 -4.70 35.27
N GLY A 28 -40.72 -4.00 34.36
CA GLY A 28 -40.86 -2.58 34.12
C GLY A 28 -41.00 -2.34 32.63
N ASN A 29 -42.24 -2.04 32.23
CA ASN A 29 -42.62 -1.67 30.87
C ASN A 29 -41.99 -0.32 30.52
N SER A 30 -41.16 -0.22 29.50
CA SER A 30 -40.74 1.02 28.87
C SER A 30 -40.55 0.82 27.38
N SER A 31 -41.35 1.49 26.68
CA SER A 31 -41.39 1.96 25.30
C SER A 31 -40.24 1.55 24.38
N SER A 32 -40.60 0.81 23.37
CA SER A 32 -39.86 0.50 22.16
C SER A 32 -39.49 1.76 21.38
N ASP A 33 -38.19 2.12 21.43
CA ASP A 33 -37.55 2.76 20.29
C ASP A 33 -36.78 1.67 19.54
N SER A 34 -37.42 1.20 18.47
CA SER A 34 -36.79 0.26 17.53
C SER A 34 -35.81 1.04 16.64
N ALA A 35 -34.62 1.25 17.12
CA ALA A 35 -33.48 1.43 16.23
C ALA A 35 -33.23 0.05 15.58
N ALA A 36 -33.53 -0.06 14.31
CA ALA A 36 -33.15 -1.22 13.52
C ALA A 36 -31.63 -1.31 13.47
N ALA A 37 -31.05 -2.06 14.41
CA ALA A 37 -29.69 -2.52 14.33
C ALA A 37 -29.64 -3.62 13.26
N GLY A 38 -29.22 -3.25 12.05
CA GLY A 38 -28.72 -4.19 11.06
C GLY A 38 -27.43 -4.81 11.61
N SER A 39 -27.55 -5.92 12.32
CA SER A 39 -26.40 -6.69 12.80
C SER A 39 -25.79 -7.49 11.65
N GLY A 40 -24.99 -6.85 10.82
CA GLY A 40 -24.00 -7.52 9.99
C GLY A 40 -22.87 -8.01 10.92
N SER A 41 -22.62 -9.30 10.94
CA SER A 41 -21.58 -9.93 11.78
C SER A 41 -20.16 -9.72 11.21
N GLY A 42 -19.81 -8.50 10.80
CA GLY A 42 -18.51 -8.18 10.25
C GLY A 42 -17.50 -7.76 11.34
N THR A 43 -16.22 -7.81 10.98
CA THR A 43 -15.10 -7.47 11.87
C THR A 43 -14.39 -6.22 11.38
N TRP A 44 -14.25 -5.23 12.26
CA TRP A 44 -13.45 -4.01 12.03
C TRP A 44 -12.01 -4.24 12.49
N ALA A 45 -11.04 -3.60 11.83
CA ALA A 45 -9.63 -3.70 12.22
C ALA A 45 -9.36 -3.17 13.65
N LYS A 46 -10.19 -2.25 14.14
CA LYS A 46 -10.06 -1.67 15.48
C LYS A 46 -11.37 -1.73 16.25
N THR A 47 -12.25 -0.79 16.05
CA THR A 47 -13.54 -0.68 16.76
C THR A 47 -14.61 -0.28 15.78
N GLU A 48 -15.84 -0.72 16.04
CA GLU A 48 -17.00 -0.31 15.26
C GLU A 48 -17.08 1.21 15.11
N GLY A 49 -17.38 1.66 13.90
CA GLY A 49 -17.45 3.09 13.56
C GLY A 49 -16.10 3.77 13.33
N THR A 50 -14.97 3.06 13.49
CA THR A 50 -13.62 3.59 13.20
C THR A 50 -12.96 2.78 12.11
N LEU A 51 -12.79 3.37 10.92
CA LEU A 51 -12.04 2.81 9.81
C LEU A 51 -10.55 3.07 10.00
N VAL A 52 -9.75 2.05 9.84
CA VAL A 52 -8.28 2.15 9.86
C VAL A 52 -7.78 2.21 8.43
N PHE A 53 -7.19 3.33 8.03
CA PHE A 53 -6.66 3.58 6.69
C PHE A 53 -5.15 3.42 6.65
N GLY A 54 -4.65 2.48 5.86
CA GLY A 54 -3.24 2.28 5.58
C GLY A 54 -2.89 2.77 4.17
N ALA A 55 -1.79 3.48 4.03
CA ALA A 55 -1.27 3.89 2.73
C ALA A 55 0.21 3.59 2.59
N THR A 56 0.66 3.39 1.35
CA THR A 56 2.07 3.17 1.04
C THR A 56 2.87 4.43 1.33
N PRO A 57 3.98 4.35 2.11
CA PRO A 57 4.88 5.46 2.30
C PRO A 57 5.86 5.57 1.11
N ASP A 58 5.36 5.95 -0.06
CA ASP A 58 6.06 5.91 -1.35
C ASP A 58 6.87 7.16 -1.68
N GLN A 59 6.65 8.25 -0.94
CA GLN A 59 7.39 9.50 -1.04
C GLN A 59 7.32 10.29 0.27
N ALA A 60 8.15 11.31 0.39
CA ALA A 60 8.13 12.19 1.56
C ALA A 60 6.76 12.85 1.74
N GLY A 61 6.21 12.77 2.96
CA GLY A 61 4.91 13.35 3.30
C GLY A 61 3.70 12.53 2.85
N SER A 62 3.85 11.25 2.50
CA SER A 62 2.74 10.39 2.08
C SER A 62 1.58 10.37 3.06
N ASP A 63 1.83 10.42 4.37
CA ASP A 63 0.80 10.52 5.42
C ASP A 63 -0.06 11.78 5.27
N SER A 64 0.59 12.95 5.16
CA SER A 64 -0.10 14.23 4.97
C SER A 64 -0.75 14.36 3.60
N ASN A 65 -0.16 13.72 2.58
CA ASN A 65 -0.71 13.71 1.23
C ASN A 65 -2.00 12.87 1.12
N ASN A 66 -2.19 11.85 1.97
CA ASN A 66 -3.42 11.06 2.00
C ASN A 66 -4.54 11.71 2.83
N LYS A 67 -4.21 12.70 3.67
CA LYS A 67 -5.18 13.35 4.57
C LYS A 67 -6.46 13.87 3.89
N PRO A 68 -6.43 14.49 2.70
CA PRO A 68 -7.65 14.91 2.01
C PRO A 68 -8.58 13.75 1.66
N LEU A 69 -8.04 12.59 1.27
CA LEU A 69 -8.83 11.39 1.00
C LEU A 69 -9.44 10.81 2.29
N GLU A 70 -8.68 10.77 3.38
CA GLU A 70 -9.18 10.35 4.69
C GLU A 70 -10.33 11.22 5.17
N ASP A 71 -10.18 12.55 5.08
CA ASP A 71 -11.20 13.52 5.49
C ASP A 71 -12.46 13.42 4.60
N TYR A 72 -12.28 13.17 3.31
CA TYR A 72 -13.38 12.92 2.39
C TYR A 72 -14.14 11.65 2.78
N ILE A 73 -13.43 10.53 2.99
CA ILE A 73 -14.04 9.27 3.43
C ILE A 73 -14.79 9.46 4.75
N ALA A 74 -14.17 10.12 5.74
CA ALA A 74 -14.82 10.38 7.02
C ALA A 74 -16.11 11.19 6.86
N LYS A 75 -16.07 12.22 6.03
CA LYS A 75 -17.22 13.09 5.77
C LYS A 75 -18.38 12.37 5.08
N GLU A 76 -18.09 11.64 4.02
CA GLU A 76 -19.10 10.97 3.20
C GLU A 76 -19.67 9.71 3.88
N THR A 77 -18.86 9.03 4.69
CA THR A 77 -19.30 7.82 5.40
C THR A 77 -19.89 8.12 6.77
N GLY A 78 -19.49 9.21 7.43
CA GLY A 78 -19.82 9.49 8.82
C GLY A 78 -19.03 8.64 9.82
N TYR A 79 -18.10 7.81 9.36
CA TYR A 79 -17.20 7.05 10.22
C TYR A 79 -15.97 7.88 10.59
N LYS A 80 -15.38 7.58 11.74
CA LYS A 80 -14.04 8.09 12.05
C LYS A 80 -13.02 7.39 11.16
N VAL A 81 -12.05 8.11 10.60
CA VAL A 81 -10.92 7.53 9.86
C VAL A 81 -9.65 7.78 10.66
N GLU A 82 -8.89 6.72 10.90
CA GLU A 82 -7.59 6.78 11.57
C GLU A 82 -6.52 6.25 10.64
N TYR A 83 -5.46 7.05 10.42
CA TYR A 83 -4.30 6.63 9.65
C TYR A 83 -3.49 5.57 10.41
N TYR A 84 -3.08 4.51 9.70
CA TYR A 84 -2.18 3.49 10.23
C TYR A 84 -0.76 3.76 9.73
N PRO A 85 0.15 4.23 10.59
CA PRO A 85 1.50 4.55 10.16
C PRO A 85 2.28 3.28 9.84
N THR A 86 2.94 3.27 8.68
CA THR A 86 3.84 2.19 8.26
C THR A 86 5.20 2.77 7.88
N SER A 87 6.28 2.02 8.17
CA SER A 87 7.65 2.44 7.89
C SER A 87 8.05 2.26 6.43
N ASP A 88 7.45 1.28 5.77
CA ASP A 88 7.82 0.84 4.43
C ASP A 88 6.70 -0.01 3.78
N TYR A 89 6.93 -0.42 2.55
CA TYR A 89 6.03 -1.25 1.74
C TYR A 89 5.72 -2.60 2.40
N THR A 90 6.72 -3.25 2.99
CA THR A 90 6.56 -4.56 3.64
C THR A 90 5.71 -4.44 4.91
N ALA A 91 5.86 -3.36 5.67
CA ALA A 91 5.08 -3.10 6.87
C ALA A 91 3.59 -2.93 6.56
N LEU A 92 3.24 -2.25 5.45
CA LEU A 92 1.84 -2.13 5.02
C LEU A 92 1.25 -3.48 4.60
N ILE A 93 1.99 -4.29 3.83
CA ILE A 93 1.57 -5.66 3.49
C ILE A 93 1.32 -6.47 4.77
N ALA A 94 2.23 -6.41 5.74
CA ALA A 94 2.09 -7.14 7.00
C ALA A 94 0.88 -6.66 7.83
N ALA A 95 0.62 -5.35 7.84
CA ALA A 95 -0.56 -4.79 8.50
C ALA A 95 -1.87 -5.28 7.86
N ALA A 96 -1.93 -5.33 6.52
CA ALA A 96 -3.07 -5.84 5.78
C ALA A 96 -3.32 -7.34 6.05
N VAL A 97 -2.27 -8.17 6.00
CA VAL A 97 -2.35 -9.61 6.30
C VAL A 97 -2.80 -9.86 7.75
N ALA A 98 -2.38 -9.01 8.67
CA ALA A 98 -2.77 -9.11 10.08
C ALA A 98 -4.16 -8.50 10.39
N GLY A 99 -4.93 -8.05 9.39
CA GLY A 99 -6.24 -7.41 9.58
C GLY A 99 -6.18 -6.11 10.40
N LYS A 100 -5.08 -5.36 10.29
CA LYS A 100 -4.86 -4.10 11.02
C LYS A 100 -5.36 -2.87 10.28
N VAL A 101 -5.76 -3.03 9.03
CA VAL A 101 -6.32 -1.97 8.19
C VAL A 101 -7.65 -2.42 7.60
N ASP A 102 -8.63 -1.52 7.61
CA ASP A 102 -9.95 -1.70 6.98
C ASP A 102 -9.95 -1.24 5.54
N LEU A 103 -9.06 -0.30 5.22
CA LEU A 103 -8.92 0.34 3.93
C LEU A 103 -7.43 0.49 3.62
N MET A 104 -7.01 0.11 2.39
CA MET A 104 -5.63 0.21 1.96
C MET A 104 -5.54 0.93 0.61
N SER A 105 -4.71 1.97 0.55
CA SER A 105 -4.23 2.61 -0.67
C SER A 105 -2.80 2.16 -0.94
N SER A 106 -2.56 1.50 -2.08
CA SER A 106 -1.26 0.89 -2.33
C SER A 106 -0.94 0.80 -3.82
N GLY A 107 0.29 0.47 -4.15
CA GLY A 107 0.64 0.01 -5.49
C GLY A 107 -0.01 -1.35 -5.80
N ALA A 108 -0.28 -1.60 -7.07
CA ALA A 108 -0.93 -2.83 -7.52
C ALA A 108 -0.15 -4.11 -7.14
N LEU A 109 1.20 -4.08 -7.20
CA LEU A 109 2.04 -5.20 -6.75
C LEU A 109 1.87 -5.47 -5.25
N GLN A 110 1.85 -4.43 -4.40
CA GLN A 110 1.64 -4.61 -2.97
C GLN A 110 0.29 -5.27 -2.65
N TYR A 111 -0.77 -4.86 -3.34
CA TYR A 111 -2.08 -5.45 -3.22
C TYR A 111 -2.06 -6.94 -3.57
N VAL A 112 -1.50 -7.30 -4.73
CA VAL A 112 -1.34 -8.68 -5.16
C VAL A 112 -0.54 -9.50 -4.14
N MET A 113 0.55 -8.95 -3.62
CA MET A 113 1.38 -9.62 -2.62
C MET A 113 0.66 -9.77 -1.28
N ALA A 114 -0.12 -8.78 -0.85
CA ALA A 114 -0.93 -8.87 0.36
C ALA A 114 -1.97 -9.99 0.25
N GLN A 115 -2.70 -10.06 -0.88
CA GLN A 115 -3.67 -11.14 -1.15
C GLN A 115 -2.99 -12.51 -1.20
N ASN A 116 -1.85 -12.65 -1.88
CA ASN A 116 -1.10 -13.91 -1.93
C ASN A 116 -0.63 -14.40 -0.54
N LYS A 117 -0.47 -13.49 0.40
CA LYS A 117 -0.14 -13.78 1.80
C LYS A 117 -1.37 -13.93 2.72
N GLY A 118 -2.57 -13.89 2.15
CA GLY A 118 -3.81 -14.14 2.87
C GLY A 118 -4.49 -12.89 3.43
N ALA A 119 -4.14 -11.67 2.97
CA ALA A 119 -4.89 -10.49 3.35
C ALA A 119 -6.32 -10.56 2.78
N GLU A 120 -7.30 -10.33 3.64
CA GLU A 120 -8.72 -10.33 3.29
C GLU A 120 -9.14 -8.95 2.76
N LEU A 121 -8.62 -8.59 1.57
CA LEU A 121 -8.85 -7.33 0.89
C LEU A 121 -9.47 -7.54 -0.49
N SER A 122 -10.35 -6.62 -0.90
CA SER A 122 -10.90 -6.51 -2.26
C SER A 122 -10.70 -5.11 -2.79
N ALA A 123 -10.16 -4.97 -3.99
CA ALA A 123 -10.11 -3.70 -4.70
C ALA A 123 -11.53 -3.28 -5.11
N VAL A 124 -11.87 -2.04 -4.87
CA VAL A 124 -13.18 -1.46 -5.23
C VAL A 124 -13.06 -0.26 -6.16
N ALA A 125 -11.87 0.34 -6.23
CA ALA A 125 -11.54 1.41 -7.16
C ALA A 125 -10.05 1.38 -7.47
N ALA A 126 -9.65 1.98 -8.59
CA ALA A 126 -8.26 2.24 -8.95
C ALA A 126 -8.02 3.75 -9.10
N THR A 127 -6.86 4.22 -8.66
CA THR A 127 -6.52 5.65 -8.67
C THR A 127 -5.97 6.09 -10.02
N LEU A 128 -6.26 7.34 -10.38
CA LEU A 128 -5.53 8.11 -11.40
C LEU A 128 -4.49 8.95 -10.65
N THR A 129 -3.23 8.68 -10.90
CA THR A 129 -2.13 9.42 -10.27
C THR A 129 -1.28 10.16 -11.29
N SER A 130 -1.67 10.14 -12.56
CA SER A 130 -1.10 10.91 -13.66
C SER A 130 -2.15 11.77 -14.34
N ALA A 131 -1.78 13.03 -14.68
CA ALA A 131 -2.61 13.90 -15.49
C ALA A 131 -2.66 13.48 -16.99
N ASP A 132 -1.74 12.63 -17.42
CA ASP A 132 -1.55 12.22 -18.81
C ASP A 132 -2.39 11.00 -19.21
N VAL A 133 -3.19 10.45 -18.28
CA VAL A 133 -4.03 9.26 -18.52
C VAL A 133 -5.51 9.56 -18.28
N THR A 134 -6.37 8.90 -19.04
CA THR A 134 -7.84 8.96 -18.89
C THR A 134 -8.39 7.75 -18.16
N ASP A 135 -7.68 6.62 -18.24
CA ASP A 135 -8.00 5.40 -17.51
C ASP A 135 -7.21 5.35 -16.20
N PRO A 136 -7.70 4.63 -15.19
CA PRO A 136 -6.99 4.48 -13.91
C PRO A 136 -5.56 4.01 -14.14
N GLY A 137 -4.59 4.85 -13.82
CA GLY A 137 -3.19 4.51 -14.09
C GLY A 137 -2.23 5.67 -13.95
N TYR A 138 -0.99 5.39 -14.29
CA TYR A 138 0.13 6.31 -14.26
C TYR A 138 1.31 5.71 -15.05
N TYR A 139 2.50 6.30 -14.94
CA TYR A 139 3.66 5.78 -15.63
C TYR A 139 4.82 5.42 -14.69
N SER A 140 5.47 4.30 -15.01
CA SER A 140 6.82 3.99 -14.56
C SER A 140 7.79 4.61 -15.53
N GLU A 141 8.63 5.51 -15.07
CA GLU A 141 9.63 6.18 -15.91
C GLU A 141 11.03 5.74 -15.57
N ALA A 142 11.78 5.41 -16.61
CA ALA A 142 13.22 5.20 -16.52
C ALA A 142 13.94 6.54 -16.66
N ILE A 143 14.75 6.90 -15.68
CA ILE A 143 15.39 8.19 -15.56
C ILE A 143 16.90 8.08 -15.47
N VAL A 144 17.58 9.09 -15.99
CA VAL A 144 19.03 9.27 -15.88
C VAL A 144 19.34 10.70 -15.42
N ALA A 145 20.50 10.92 -14.82
CA ALA A 145 20.92 12.27 -14.44
C ALA A 145 21.01 13.18 -15.69
N LYS A 146 20.70 14.45 -15.54
CA LYS A 146 20.84 15.43 -16.63
C LYS A 146 22.26 15.41 -17.21
N GLY A 147 22.35 15.26 -18.52
CA GLY A 147 23.62 15.17 -19.25
C GLY A 147 24.31 13.79 -19.15
N SER A 148 23.62 12.75 -18.70
CA SER A 148 24.10 11.37 -18.77
C SER A 148 24.36 10.96 -20.22
N SER A 149 25.37 10.08 -20.43
CA SER A 149 25.63 9.44 -21.71
C SER A 149 24.72 8.22 -21.97
N ILE A 150 23.96 7.77 -20.97
CA ILE A 150 22.98 6.69 -21.09
C ILE A 150 21.77 7.24 -21.83
N THR A 151 21.41 6.62 -22.94
CA THR A 151 20.29 7.03 -23.78
C THR A 151 19.27 5.93 -24.01
N SER A 152 19.58 4.70 -23.61
CA SER A 152 18.71 3.54 -23.71
C SER A 152 18.80 2.66 -22.48
N LEU A 153 17.77 1.83 -22.25
CA LEU A 153 17.77 0.87 -21.15
C LEU A 153 18.80 -0.26 -21.35
N ALA A 154 19.21 -0.56 -22.58
CA ALA A 154 20.27 -1.54 -22.85
C ALA A 154 21.62 -1.11 -22.28
N ASP A 155 21.84 0.21 -22.14
CA ASP A 155 23.05 0.77 -21.54
C ASP A 155 23.15 0.50 -20.01
N ALA A 156 22.10 -0.02 -19.40
CA ALA A 156 22.08 -0.38 -17.96
C ALA A 156 22.98 -1.57 -17.64
N LYS A 157 23.48 -2.30 -18.64
CA LYS A 157 24.39 -3.43 -18.41
C LYS A 157 25.69 -2.99 -17.74
N GLY A 158 26.01 -3.61 -16.59
CA GLY A 158 27.16 -3.26 -15.75
C GLY A 158 27.02 -1.97 -14.95
N LYS A 159 25.83 -1.36 -14.91
CA LYS A 159 25.54 -0.11 -14.22
C LYS A 159 24.84 -0.32 -12.89
N THR A 160 24.80 0.73 -12.08
CA THR A 160 23.96 0.78 -10.88
C THR A 160 22.58 1.32 -11.24
N VAL A 161 21.54 0.51 -10.97
CA VAL A 161 20.14 0.83 -11.23
C VAL A 161 19.43 1.10 -9.92
N CYS A 162 18.87 2.30 -9.77
CA CYS A 162 18.03 2.65 -8.65
C CYS A 162 16.60 2.10 -8.83
N PHE A 163 16.15 1.37 -7.83
CA PHE A 163 14.76 0.98 -7.65
C PHE A 163 14.20 1.62 -6.37
N VAL A 164 12.88 1.62 -6.24
CA VAL A 164 12.19 2.16 -5.06
C VAL A 164 12.23 1.14 -3.91
N ASP A 165 11.48 0.06 -4.03
CA ASP A 165 11.34 -1.01 -3.04
C ASP A 165 11.02 -2.31 -3.80
N PRO A 166 11.46 -3.49 -3.33
CA PRO A 166 11.12 -4.76 -3.98
C PRO A 166 9.63 -5.06 -4.11
N ASN A 167 8.78 -4.33 -3.39
CA ASN A 167 7.32 -4.44 -3.47
C ASN A 167 6.68 -3.27 -4.25
N SER A 168 7.48 -2.38 -4.85
CA SER A 168 6.97 -1.26 -5.66
C SER A 168 6.53 -1.75 -7.04
N THR A 169 5.37 -1.30 -7.49
CA THR A 169 4.84 -1.63 -8.82
C THR A 169 5.65 -0.95 -9.91
N SER A 170 5.62 0.38 -9.98
CA SER A 170 6.33 1.16 -11.01
C SER A 170 7.84 1.23 -10.77
N GLY A 171 8.24 1.40 -9.50
CA GLY A 171 9.65 1.59 -9.15
C GLY A 171 10.47 0.31 -9.10
N PHE A 172 9.86 -0.88 -9.27
CA PHE A 172 10.57 -2.14 -9.31
C PHE A 172 10.01 -3.12 -10.36
N LEU A 173 8.77 -3.62 -10.21
CA LEU A 173 8.25 -4.66 -11.12
C LEU A 173 8.24 -4.19 -12.58
N PHE A 174 7.66 -3.01 -12.83
CA PHE A 174 7.63 -2.43 -14.17
C PHE A 174 9.01 -1.90 -14.62
N GLY A 175 9.87 -1.52 -13.69
CA GLY A 175 11.29 -1.26 -13.97
C GLY A 175 12.01 -2.50 -14.50
N LEU A 176 11.85 -3.64 -13.83
CA LEU A 176 12.40 -4.93 -14.31
C LEU A 176 11.80 -5.33 -15.66
N TYR A 177 10.49 -5.11 -15.85
CA TYR A 177 9.84 -5.37 -17.15
C TYR A 177 10.49 -4.56 -18.27
N GLN A 178 10.70 -3.28 -18.07
CA GLN A 178 11.35 -2.41 -19.05
C GLN A 178 12.79 -2.84 -19.35
N LEU A 179 13.57 -3.24 -18.34
CA LEU A 179 14.92 -3.78 -18.51
C LEU A 179 14.91 -5.11 -19.28
N LYS A 180 13.95 -6.00 -19.00
CA LYS A 180 13.76 -7.26 -19.72
C LYS A 180 13.45 -7.02 -21.19
N GLN A 181 12.57 -6.05 -21.50
CA GLN A 181 12.28 -5.66 -22.89
C GLN A 181 13.51 -5.09 -23.62
N ALA A 182 14.42 -4.48 -22.89
CA ALA A 182 15.71 -4.00 -23.42
C ALA A 182 16.77 -5.09 -23.54
N GLY A 183 16.43 -6.35 -23.23
CA GLY A 183 17.31 -7.53 -23.38
C GLY A 183 18.23 -7.82 -22.20
N LEU A 184 18.01 -7.20 -21.03
CA LEU A 184 18.78 -7.51 -19.83
C LEU A 184 18.18 -8.71 -19.08
N SER A 185 19.04 -9.47 -18.40
CA SER A 185 18.61 -10.51 -17.47
C SER A 185 18.08 -9.87 -16.20
N VAL A 186 16.82 -10.19 -15.87
CA VAL A 186 16.12 -9.74 -14.67
C VAL A 186 15.82 -10.88 -13.69
N ASP A 187 16.37 -12.07 -13.97
CA ASP A 187 16.30 -13.19 -13.04
C ASP A 187 17.20 -12.90 -11.84
N SER A 188 16.67 -13.12 -10.64
CA SER A 188 17.44 -12.92 -9.43
C SER A 188 18.53 -13.97 -9.31
N THR A 189 19.77 -13.53 -9.06
CA THR A 189 20.91 -14.39 -8.77
C THR A 189 21.09 -14.71 -7.28
N GLY A 190 20.31 -14.09 -6.42
CA GLY A 190 20.35 -14.25 -4.98
C GLY A 190 19.73 -13.06 -4.26
N ALA A 191 20.18 -12.82 -3.03
CA ALA A 191 19.76 -11.67 -2.23
C ALA A 191 20.97 -11.00 -1.57
N ASP A 192 20.87 -9.67 -1.39
CA ASP A 192 21.83 -8.89 -0.61
C ASP A 192 21.64 -9.12 0.92
N ALA A 193 22.43 -8.43 1.74
CA ALA A 193 22.35 -8.52 3.20
C ALA A 193 21.01 -8.06 3.79
N ASN A 194 20.23 -7.28 3.04
CA ASN A 194 18.89 -6.78 3.41
C ASN A 194 17.77 -7.69 2.87
N GLY A 195 18.12 -8.76 2.13
CA GLY A 195 17.15 -9.65 1.49
C GLY A 195 16.58 -9.14 0.17
N ASN A 196 17.15 -8.07 -0.40
CA ASN A 196 16.75 -7.55 -1.70
C ASN A 196 17.34 -8.40 -2.83
N PRO A 197 16.63 -8.58 -3.97
CA PRO A 197 17.13 -9.38 -5.08
C PRO A 197 18.38 -8.76 -5.71
N THR A 198 19.33 -9.63 -6.09
CA THR A 198 20.54 -9.28 -6.86
C THR A 198 20.44 -9.79 -8.29
N PHE A 199 21.12 -9.16 -9.25
CA PHE A 199 21.03 -9.43 -10.68
C PHE A 199 22.41 -9.60 -11.33
N ALA A 200 22.45 -10.35 -12.44
CA ALA A 200 23.71 -10.60 -13.15
C ALA A 200 24.15 -9.41 -14.02
N ASP A 201 23.21 -8.72 -14.64
CA ASP A 201 23.50 -7.69 -15.66
C ASP A 201 23.67 -6.28 -15.08
N PHE A 202 23.23 -6.02 -13.84
CA PHE A 202 23.32 -4.70 -13.20
C PHE A 202 23.36 -4.82 -11.68
N THR A 203 23.83 -3.76 -11.00
CA THR A 203 23.77 -3.65 -9.56
C THR A 203 22.47 -2.93 -9.16
N ALA A 204 21.59 -3.59 -8.40
CA ALA A 204 20.39 -2.98 -7.90
C ALA A 204 20.67 -2.17 -6.62
N TYR A 205 20.15 -0.94 -6.55
CA TYR A 205 20.10 -0.11 -5.35
C TYR A 205 18.67 0.22 -5.01
N PHE A 206 18.23 -0.07 -3.80
CA PHE A 206 16.86 0.18 -3.34
C PHE A 206 16.83 1.43 -2.47
N ALA A 207 16.20 2.49 -2.99
CA ALA A 207 16.19 3.81 -2.36
C ALA A 207 15.11 3.97 -1.27
N GLY A 208 14.11 3.11 -1.28
CA GLY A 208 13.02 3.06 -0.30
C GLY A 208 11.80 3.93 -0.63
N ALA A 209 11.94 4.92 -1.55
CA ALA A 209 10.86 5.80 -1.95
C ALA A 209 11.11 6.35 -3.37
N HIS A 210 10.05 6.85 -4.06
CA HIS A 210 10.16 7.35 -5.43
C HIS A 210 11.01 8.62 -5.53
N ASP A 211 10.80 9.57 -4.64
CA ASP A 211 11.59 10.79 -4.55
C ASP A 211 13.07 10.50 -4.22
N LYS A 212 13.34 9.49 -3.41
CA LYS A 212 14.71 9.07 -3.08
C LYS A 212 15.38 8.37 -4.26
N SER A 213 14.65 7.56 -5.05
CA SER A 213 15.17 6.96 -6.28
C SER A 213 15.54 8.05 -7.30
N GLU A 214 14.66 9.02 -7.49
CA GLU A 214 14.92 10.18 -8.36
C GLU A 214 16.17 10.96 -7.89
N GLN A 215 16.25 11.33 -6.61
CA GLN A 215 17.38 12.06 -6.03
C GLN A 215 18.70 11.30 -6.15
N ALA A 216 18.69 9.98 -5.97
CA ALA A 216 19.87 9.14 -6.11
C ALA A 216 20.38 9.13 -7.57
N VAL A 217 19.48 9.16 -8.55
CA VAL A 217 19.84 9.32 -9.96
C VAL A 217 20.35 10.74 -10.24
N ALA A 218 19.64 11.76 -9.79
CA ALA A 218 20.04 13.16 -10.00
C ALA A 218 21.43 13.47 -9.41
N SER A 219 21.73 12.89 -8.24
CA SER A 219 23.05 13.01 -7.58
C SER A 219 24.13 12.08 -8.13
N LYS A 220 23.79 11.23 -9.13
CA LYS A 220 24.69 10.23 -9.75
C LYS A 220 25.16 9.13 -8.77
N GLN A 221 24.40 8.86 -7.71
CA GLN A 221 24.60 7.66 -6.89
C GLN A 221 24.20 6.41 -7.68
N CYS A 222 23.20 6.52 -8.55
CA CYS A 222 22.84 5.52 -9.55
C CYS A 222 23.06 6.08 -10.96
N ASP A 223 23.41 5.22 -11.90
CA ASP A 223 23.58 5.57 -13.31
C ASP A 223 22.22 5.82 -14.00
N LEU A 224 21.22 5.04 -13.62
CA LEU A 224 19.80 5.19 -14.01
C LEU A 224 18.91 4.70 -12.88
N GLY A 225 17.61 4.99 -12.98
CA GLY A 225 16.65 4.50 -11.99
C GLY A 225 15.22 4.54 -12.50
N PHE A 226 14.31 4.06 -11.65
CA PHE A 226 12.89 4.02 -11.92
C PHE A 226 12.13 4.77 -10.82
N ALA A 227 11.17 5.59 -11.24
CA ALA A 227 10.23 6.25 -10.36
C ALA A 227 8.88 6.46 -11.08
N GLU A 228 7.86 6.86 -10.33
CA GLU A 228 6.57 7.24 -10.90
C GLU A 228 6.60 8.65 -11.50
N ASP A 229 5.76 8.90 -12.48
CA ASP A 229 5.72 10.16 -13.23
C ASP A 229 5.31 11.38 -12.37
N SER A 230 4.57 11.19 -11.28
CA SER A 230 4.24 12.26 -10.33
C SER A 230 5.50 12.88 -9.68
N VAL A 231 6.54 12.09 -9.50
CA VAL A 231 7.86 12.50 -8.99
C VAL A 231 8.77 12.94 -10.15
N VAL A 232 8.74 12.21 -11.26
CA VAL A 232 9.67 12.45 -12.39
C VAL A 232 9.33 13.74 -13.14
N THR A 233 8.05 14.00 -13.41
CA THR A 233 7.63 15.18 -14.18
C THR A 233 8.17 16.50 -13.62
N PRO A 234 8.04 16.80 -12.29
CA PRO A 234 8.62 18.02 -11.74
C PRO A 234 10.17 18.02 -11.75
N ALA A 235 10.84 16.87 -11.59
CA ALA A 235 12.29 16.78 -11.64
C ALA A 235 12.85 17.03 -13.07
N VAL A 236 12.17 16.53 -14.08
CA VAL A 236 12.48 16.84 -15.50
C VAL A 236 12.29 18.33 -15.79
N ALA A 237 11.20 18.92 -15.29
CA ALA A 237 10.93 20.35 -15.48
C ALA A 237 12.00 21.25 -14.83
N LYS A 238 12.58 20.81 -13.71
CA LYS A 238 13.72 21.49 -13.05
C LYS A 238 15.06 21.21 -13.73
N GLY A 239 15.12 20.26 -14.65
CA GLY A 239 16.36 19.86 -15.32
C GLY A 239 17.31 19.02 -14.44
N GLU A 240 16.80 18.32 -13.45
CA GLU A 240 17.54 17.45 -12.55
C GLU A 240 17.83 16.08 -13.20
N VAL A 241 16.81 15.52 -13.85
CA VAL A 241 16.88 14.24 -14.55
C VAL A 241 16.35 14.36 -15.98
N THR A 242 16.54 13.28 -16.76
CA THR A 242 15.95 13.08 -18.09
C THR A 242 15.23 11.74 -18.09
N SER A 243 13.97 11.70 -18.51
CA SER A 243 13.23 10.45 -18.76
C SER A 243 13.66 9.88 -20.11
N ILE A 244 14.07 8.62 -20.13
CA ILE A 244 14.55 7.90 -21.33
C ILE A 244 13.60 6.79 -21.78
N ASN A 245 12.68 6.38 -20.92
CA ASN A 245 11.61 5.44 -21.27
C ASN A 245 10.41 5.64 -20.31
N LYS A 246 9.21 5.30 -20.80
CA LYS A 246 7.96 5.48 -20.09
C LYS A 246 7.04 4.28 -20.32
N GLN A 247 6.56 3.65 -19.26
CA GLN A 247 5.71 2.47 -19.32
C GLN A 247 4.43 2.72 -18.51
N TYR A 248 3.27 2.51 -19.14
CA TYR A 248 1.98 2.57 -18.44
C TYR A 248 1.88 1.48 -17.35
N VAL A 249 1.33 1.85 -16.21
CA VAL A 249 1.13 1.02 -15.02
C VAL A 249 -0.34 1.14 -14.59
N PRO A 250 -1.05 0.05 -14.33
CA PRO A 250 -2.39 0.09 -13.77
C PRO A 250 -2.42 0.87 -12.45
N GLY A 251 -3.46 1.68 -12.26
CA GLY A 251 -3.64 2.52 -11.07
C GLY A 251 -3.64 1.73 -9.77
N GLY A 252 -3.10 2.32 -8.73
CA GLY A 252 -3.07 1.70 -7.42
C GLY A 252 -4.48 1.42 -6.89
N PRO A 253 -4.74 0.24 -6.29
CA PRO A 253 -6.05 -0.05 -5.74
C PRO A 253 -6.35 0.76 -4.49
N LEU A 254 -7.58 1.25 -4.41
CA LEU A 254 -8.27 1.50 -3.16
C LEU A 254 -8.99 0.21 -2.80
N SER A 255 -8.50 -0.48 -1.80
CA SER A 255 -9.03 -1.78 -1.38
C SER A 255 -9.61 -1.72 0.03
N ILE A 256 -10.67 -2.49 0.26
CA ILE A 256 -11.36 -2.55 1.55
C ILE A 256 -11.31 -3.97 2.11
N SER A 257 -11.33 -4.09 3.42
CA SER A 257 -11.41 -5.39 4.08
C SER A 257 -12.72 -6.10 3.75
N THR A 258 -12.61 -7.36 3.34
CA THR A 258 -13.76 -8.23 3.07
C THR A 258 -14.48 -8.65 4.35
N THR A 259 -13.84 -8.49 5.52
CA THR A 259 -14.40 -8.83 6.82
C THR A 259 -15.33 -7.78 7.39
N LEU A 260 -15.32 -6.55 6.86
CA LEU A 260 -16.22 -5.47 7.27
C LEU A 260 -17.70 -5.86 7.09
N PRO A 261 -18.63 -5.30 7.89
CA PRO A 261 -20.06 -5.45 7.68
C PRO A 261 -20.49 -5.08 6.26
N ASP A 262 -21.49 -5.75 5.71
CA ASP A 262 -21.91 -5.57 4.30
C ASP A 262 -22.40 -4.16 3.97
N ASP A 263 -23.09 -3.52 4.90
CA ASP A 263 -23.54 -2.14 4.78
C ASP A 263 -22.37 -1.15 4.76
N VAL A 264 -21.33 -1.40 5.57
CA VAL A 264 -20.08 -0.62 5.60
C VAL A 264 -19.33 -0.79 4.28
N LYS A 265 -19.17 -2.04 3.81
CA LYS A 265 -18.52 -2.33 2.51
C LYS A 265 -19.25 -1.63 1.37
N THR A 266 -20.57 -1.70 1.34
CA THR A 266 -21.39 -1.06 0.31
C THR A 266 -21.21 0.46 0.32
N LYS A 267 -21.23 1.08 1.49
CA LYS A 267 -21.05 2.52 1.67
C LYS A 267 -19.65 2.96 1.26
N LEU A 268 -18.60 2.28 1.75
CA LEU A 268 -17.21 2.55 1.38
C LEU A 268 -16.97 2.41 -0.12
N THR A 269 -17.46 1.34 -0.72
CA THR A 269 -17.34 1.11 -2.17
C THR A 269 -17.94 2.28 -2.95
N SER A 270 -19.14 2.73 -2.60
CA SER A 270 -19.78 3.88 -3.26
C SER A 270 -18.95 5.16 -3.11
N VAL A 271 -18.45 5.44 -1.91
CA VAL A 271 -17.65 6.64 -1.62
C VAL A 271 -16.33 6.60 -2.39
N LEU A 272 -15.61 5.47 -2.39
CA LEU A 272 -14.32 5.34 -3.06
C LEU A 272 -14.44 5.39 -4.58
N GLN A 273 -15.48 4.78 -5.16
CA GLN A 273 -15.77 4.87 -6.60
C GLN A 273 -16.18 6.26 -7.05
N GLY A 274 -16.71 7.08 -6.14
CA GLY A 274 -17.07 8.48 -6.39
C GLY A 274 -15.98 9.49 -6.02
N ALA A 275 -14.81 9.04 -5.54
CA ALA A 275 -13.74 9.90 -5.04
C ALA A 275 -12.94 10.55 -6.20
N THR A 276 -13.63 11.30 -7.05
CA THR A 276 -12.96 12.16 -8.05
C THR A 276 -12.32 13.36 -7.36
N LEU A 277 -11.30 13.96 -7.97
CA LEU A 277 -10.68 15.18 -7.42
C LEU A 277 -11.72 16.31 -7.24
N ASP A 278 -12.64 16.45 -8.18
CA ASP A 278 -13.72 17.46 -8.11
C ASP A 278 -14.71 17.14 -6.98
N ALA A 279 -15.06 15.88 -6.76
CA ALA A 279 -15.93 15.48 -5.65
C ALA A 279 -15.27 15.79 -4.30
N ILE A 280 -14.01 15.41 -4.13
CA ILE A 280 -13.23 15.70 -2.92
C ILE A 280 -13.17 17.22 -2.68
N LYS A 281 -12.82 17.99 -3.71
CA LYS A 281 -12.78 19.46 -3.63
C LYS A 281 -14.15 20.06 -3.29
N SER A 282 -15.22 19.59 -3.93
CA SER A 282 -16.59 20.09 -3.71
C SER A 282 -17.14 19.70 -2.34
N SER A 283 -16.60 18.66 -1.72
CA SER A 283 -16.95 18.28 -0.35
C SER A 283 -16.51 19.31 0.69
N GLY A 284 -15.58 20.21 0.34
CA GLY A 284 -15.04 21.24 1.24
C GLY A 284 -13.94 20.77 2.17
N VAL A 285 -13.33 19.59 1.90
CA VAL A 285 -12.08 19.17 2.57
C VAL A 285 -10.91 20.04 2.13
N THR A 286 -9.97 20.27 3.05
CA THR A 286 -8.75 21.00 2.73
C THR A 286 -7.81 20.13 1.91
N LEU A 287 -7.46 20.57 0.70
CA LEU A 287 -6.49 19.90 -0.16
C LEU A 287 -5.06 20.33 0.19
N THR A 288 -4.11 19.40 0.05
CA THR A 288 -2.67 19.70 0.12
C THR A 288 -2.06 19.77 -1.28
N ASP A 289 -0.94 20.46 -1.41
CA ASP A 289 -0.21 20.52 -2.68
C ASP A 289 0.27 19.15 -3.14
N GLY A 290 0.70 18.30 -2.20
CA GLY A 290 1.12 16.93 -2.51
C GLY A 290 -0.04 16.09 -3.04
N PHE A 291 -1.21 16.18 -2.40
CA PHE A 291 -2.40 15.48 -2.86
C PHE A 291 -2.80 15.88 -4.28
N THR A 292 -2.88 17.18 -4.57
CA THR A 292 -3.31 17.67 -5.88
C THR A 292 -2.33 17.39 -7.01
N LYS A 293 -1.07 17.08 -6.69
CA LYS A 293 -0.05 16.70 -7.69
C LYS A 293 -0.02 15.20 -7.97
N GLY A 294 -0.48 14.37 -7.03
CA GLY A 294 -0.42 12.92 -7.13
C GLY A 294 -1.78 12.21 -7.17
N TYR A 295 -2.90 12.94 -7.09
CA TYR A 295 -4.23 12.35 -7.11
C TYR A 295 -5.16 13.11 -8.06
N PHE A 296 -5.56 12.46 -9.14
CA PHE A 296 -6.47 13.01 -10.14
C PHE A 296 -7.86 12.37 -10.10
N GLY A 297 -8.06 11.40 -9.23
CA GLY A 297 -9.33 10.75 -8.99
C GLY A 297 -9.20 9.26 -8.73
N ALA A 298 -10.34 8.63 -8.53
CA ALA A 298 -10.49 7.18 -8.52
C ALA A 298 -11.66 6.78 -9.39
N GLN A 299 -11.55 5.62 -10.03
CA GLN A 299 -12.60 5.05 -10.88
C GLN A 299 -12.92 3.64 -10.40
N LYS A 300 -14.17 3.21 -10.68
CA LYS A 300 -14.61 1.86 -10.36
C LYS A 300 -13.77 0.83 -11.09
N GLU A 301 -13.06 0.03 -10.32
CA GLU A 301 -12.33 -1.14 -10.79
C GLU A 301 -12.47 -2.27 -9.79
N ALA A 302 -12.40 -3.50 -10.27
CA ALA A 302 -12.49 -4.70 -9.46
C ALA A 302 -11.17 -5.46 -9.46
N ASP A 303 -11.11 -6.57 -8.72
CA ASP A 303 -9.88 -7.35 -8.53
C ASP A 303 -9.26 -7.87 -9.85
N ASP A 304 -10.09 -8.21 -10.84
CA ASP A 304 -9.64 -8.69 -12.16
C ASP A 304 -8.88 -7.64 -12.98
N TYR A 305 -9.07 -6.34 -12.69
CA TYR A 305 -8.25 -5.26 -13.25
C TYR A 305 -6.76 -5.47 -13.00
N TYR A 306 -6.40 -6.16 -11.92
CA TYR A 306 -5.00 -6.44 -11.55
C TYR A 306 -4.46 -7.76 -12.11
N ALA A 307 -5.21 -8.50 -12.94
CA ALA A 307 -4.72 -9.71 -13.60
C ALA A 307 -3.41 -9.49 -14.38
N PRO A 308 -3.24 -8.42 -15.18
CA PRO A 308 -1.98 -8.16 -15.86
C PRO A 308 -0.78 -7.97 -14.93
N VAL A 309 -0.99 -7.42 -13.73
CA VAL A 309 0.07 -7.26 -12.72
C VAL A 309 0.45 -8.63 -12.13
N ARG A 310 -0.52 -9.51 -11.89
CA ARG A 310 -0.29 -10.90 -11.44
C ARG A 310 0.50 -11.70 -12.49
N ASP A 311 0.10 -11.58 -13.76
CA ASP A 311 0.77 -12.26 -14.88
C ASP A 311 2.21 -11.75 -15.05
N LEU A 312 2.41 -10.43 -15.02
CA LEU A 312 3.73 -9.84 -15.11
C LEU A 312 4.62 -10.30 -13.95
N CYS A 313 4.11 -10.24 -12.74
CA CYS A 313 4.84 -10.68 -11.55
C CYS A 313 5.20 -12.17 -11.59
N SER A 314 4.32 -13.01 -12.13
CA SER A 314 4.59 -14.43 -12.33
C SER A 314 5.67 -14.66 -13.39
N SER A 315 5.77 -13.78 -14.39
CA SER A 315 6.77 -13.84 -15.47
C SER A 315 8.15 -13.27 -15.10
N ILE A 316 8.24 -12.57 -13.95
CA ILE A 316 9.46 -11.97 -13.40
C ILE A 316 9.62 -12.50 -11.98
N PRO A 317 10.32 -13.63 -11.76
CA PRO A 317 10.42 -14.26 -10.42
C PRO A 317 10.99 -13.36 -9.33
N ALA A 318 11.83 -12.37 -9.70
CA ALA A 318 12.35 -11.36 -8.78
C ALA A 318 11.24 -10.49 -8.16
N GLY A 319 10.06 -10.40 -8.78
CA GLY A 319 8.87 -9.71 -8.25
C GLY A 319 8.24 -10.37 -7.02
N LYS A 320 8.74 -11.56 -6.61
CA LYS A 320 8.31 -12.29 -5.39
C LYS A 320 6.81 -12.58 -5.29
N CYS A 321 6.10 -12.68 -6.42
CA CYS A 321 4.66 -12.99 -6.45
C CYS A 321 4.35 -14.49 -6.31
N ALA A 322 5.32 -15.33 -6.05
CA ALA A 322 5.06 -16.74 -5.77
C ALA A 322 4.21 -16.87 -4.50
N LYS A 323 3.15 -17.70 -4.60
CA LYS A 323 2.29 -18.08 -3.48
C LYS A 323 3.06 -18.91 -2.46
#